data_38d78ad677715c17a1fd0712e32d652a
#
_entry.id   38d78ad677715c17a1fd0712e32d652a
#
_cell.length_a   1.000
_cell.length_b   1.000
_cell.length_c   1.000
_cell.angle_alpha   90.00
_cell.angle_beta   90.00
_cell.angle_gamma   90.00
#
_symmetry.space_group_name_H-M   'P 1'
#
loop_
_entity.id
_entity.type
_entity.pdbx_description
1 polymer ?
#
loop_
_entity_poly.entity_id
_entity_poly.type
_entity_poly.pdbx_seq_one_letter_code
_entity_poly.pdbx_strand_id
1 'polypeptide(L)'
;MIALLQRVTQAGVTVDGATVGAIGKGLMVLVCAERGDSEREADALLSKLLSYRVFADEAGKMNLSVTDTKGALLLVPQFTLAADTKSGTRPSFTPAAAPDDGRRLFDHIVRRARERHAVVETGQFGAYMQVSLTNDGPVTFWLQVNPVAN
;
A
#
# COMPACT_ATOMS: atom_id res chain seq x y z
N MET A 1 -6.70 6.40 -6.53
CA MET A 1 -6.22 5.36 -5.60
C MET A 1 -4.86 5.77 -5.06
N ILE A 2 -4.64 5.57 -3.77
CA ILE A 2 -3.46 6.05 -3.08
C ILE A 2 -2.67 4.87 -2.51
N ALA A 3 -1.35 4.94 -2.60
CA ALA A 3 -0.45 4.05 -1.89
C ALA A 3 0.59 4.87 -1.13
N LEU A 4 0.69 4.66 0.16
CA LEU A 4 1.81 5.18 0.95
C LEU A 4 2.77 4.03 1.17
N LEU A 5 3.93 4.08 0.52
CA LEU A 5 4.92 3.01 0.63
C LEU A 5 6.07 3.43 1.54
N GLN A 6 6.52 2.48 2.33
CA GLN A 6 7.66 2.64 3.23
C GLN A 6 8.62 1.48 3.04
N ARG A 7 9.88 1.80 2.82
CA ARG A 7 10.93 0.78 2.78
C ARG A 7 11.19 0.28 4.19
N VAL A 8 11.18 -1.05 4.37
CA VAL A 8 11.27 -1.66 5.71
C VAL A 8 12.35 -2.74 5.78
N THR A 9 12.89 -2.93 6.98
CA THR A 9 13.69 -4.12 7.32
C THR A 9 12.79 -5.23 7.82
N GLN A 10 11.64 -4.87 8.42
CA GLN A 10 10.59 -5.77 8.86
C GLN A 10 9.30 -5.00 9.03
N ALA A 11 8.18 -5.68 8.88
CA ALA A 11 6.85 -5.15 9.16
C ALA A 11 5.88 -6.28 9.44
N GLY A 12 4.79 -5.97 10.16
CA GLY A 12 3.79 -6.98 10.47
C GLY A 12 2.46 -6.36 10.87
N VAL A 13 1.43 -7.17 10.79
CA VAL A 13 0.07 -6.82 11.19
C VAL A 13 -0.45 -7.87 12.15
N THR A 14 -0.99 -7.42 13.28
CA THR A 14 -1.72 -8.28 14.20
C THR A 14 -3.18 -7.84 14.30
N VAL A 15 -4.05 -8.82 14.48
CA VAL A 15 -5.48 -8.64 14.76
C VAL A 15 -5.81 -9.50 15.97
N ASP A 16 -6.35 -8.89 17.01
CA ASP A 16 -6.67 -9.56 18.29
C ASP A 16 -5.48 -10.38 18.83
N GLY A 17 -4.27 -9.82 18.72
CA GLY A 17 -3.05 -10.43 19.20
C GLY A 17 -2.45 -11.52 18.30
N ALA A 18 -3.11 -11.88 17.20
CA ALA A 18 -2.61 -12.88 16.26
C ALA A 18 -2.00 -12.20 15.03
N THR A 19 -0.82 -12.66 14.61
CA THR A 19 -0.18 -12.17 13.38
C THR A 19 -0.95 -12.68 12.16
N VAL A 20 -1.42 -11.74 11.32
CA VAL A 20 -2.12 -12.06 10.06
C VAL A 20 -1.24 -11.87 8.84
N GLY A 21 -0.17 -11.09 8.95
CA GLY A 21 0.83 -10.91 7.89
C GLY A 21 2.12 -10.38 8.46
N ALA A 22 3.25 -10.83 7.93
CA ALA A 22 4.57 -10.36 8.35
C ALA A 22 5.58 -10.52 7.23
N ILE A 23 6.48 -9.55 7.12
CA ILE A 23 7.56 -9.56 6.13
C ILE A 23 8.90 -9.17 6.77
N GLY A 24 10.00 -9.61 6.15
CA GLY A 24 11.33 -9.05 6.37
C GLY A 24 11.56 -7.83 5.48
N LYS A 25 12.72 -7.77 4.83
CA LYS A 25 13.06 -6.65 3.94
C LYS A 25 12.09 -6.54 2.76
N GLY A 26 11.65 -5.32 2.50
CA GLY A 26 10.75 -5.04 1.41
C GLY A 26 10.01 -3.72 1.57
N LEU A 27 8.76 -3.70 1.16
CA LEU A 27 7.87 -2.55 1.27
C LEU A 27 6.62 -2.87 2.09
N MET A 28 6.33 -2.03 3.06
CA MET A 28 5.00 -1.95 3.67
C MET A 28 4.23 -0.86 2.93
N VAL A 29 3.04 -1.19 2.44
CA VAL A 29 2.24 -0.30 1.60
C VAL A 29 0.85 -0.17 2.16
N LEU A 30 0.49 1.04 2.57
CA LEU A 30 -0.88 1.40 2.91
C LEU A 30 -1.63 1.71 1.63
N VAL A 31 -2.77 1.07 1.41
CA VAL A 31 -3.53 1.16 0.16
C VAL A 31 -4.92 1.71 0.44
N CYS A 32 -5.31 2.72 -0.32
CA CYS A 32 -6.60 3.39 -0.18
C CYS A 32 -7.28 3.57 -1.54
N ALA A 33 -8.48 3.03 -1.67
CA ALA A 33 -9.34 3.32 -2.81
C ALA A 33 -10.09 4.64 -2.58
N GLU A 34 -10.19 5.45 -3.61
CA GLU A 34 -10.94 6.70 -3.64
C GLU A 34 -12.20 6.55 -4.47
N ARG A 35 -13.15 7.48 -4.30
CA ARG A 35 -14.37 7.52 -5.12
C ARG A 35 -14.03 7.60 -6.60
N GLY A 36 -14.69 6.78 -7.40
CA GLY A 36 -14.48 6.72 -8.84
C GLY A 36 -13.37 5.78 -9.29
N ASP A 37 -12.60 5.22 -8.36
CA ASP A 37 -11.59 4.22 -8.71
C ASP A 37 -12.21 2.93 -9.22
N SER A 38 -11.51 2.33 -10.17
CA SER A 38 -11.83 1.02 -10.74
C SER A 38 -10.62 0.11 -10.68
N GLU A 39 -10.76 -1.11 -11.19
CA GLU A 39 -9.66 -2.06 -11.31
C GLU A 39 -8.50 -1.52 -12.15
N ARG A 40 -8.79 -0.63 -13.10
CA ARG A 40 -7.79 0.05 -13.92
C ARG A 40 -6.83 0.89 -13.07
N GLU A 41 -7.36 1.67 -12.11
CA GLU A 41 -6.53 2.47 -11.20
C GLU A 41 -5.73 1.57 -10.26
N ALA A 42 -6.33 0.47 -9.80
CA ALA A 42 -5.63 -0.52 -8.97
C ALA A 42 -4.46 -1.17 -9.72
N ASP A 43 -4.66 -1.57 -10.97
CA ASP A 43 -3.60 -2.15 -11.80
C ASP A 43 -2.48 -1.15 -12.08
N ALA A 44 -2.83 0.10 -12.39
CA ALA A 44 -1.86 1.16 -12.62
C ALA A 44 -1.03 1.47 -11.37
N LEU A 45 -1.67 1.54 -10.21
CA LEU A 45 -1.00 1.78 -8.93
C LEU A 45 -0.06 0.62 -8.59
N LEU A 46 -0.51 -0.62 -8.78
CA LEU A 46 0.33 -1.80 -8.54
C LEU A 46 1.57 -1.79 -9.42
N SER A 47 1.42 -1.51 -10.71
CA SER A 47 2.56 -1.42 -11.62
C SER A 47 3.55 -0.37 -11.17
N LYS A 48 3.07 0.78 -10.72
CA LYS A 48 3.92 1.86 -10.24
C LYS A 48 4.68 1.46 -8.97
N LEU A 49 4.00 0.89 -7.99
CA LEU A 49 4.65 0.50 -6.74
C LEU A 49 5.67 -0.63 -6.91
N LEU A 50 5.41 -1.60 -7.80
CA LEU A 50 6.35 -2.69 -8.07
C LEU A 50 7.62 -2.22 -8.78
N SER A 51 7.55 -1.14 -9.55
CA SER A 51 8.67 -0.60 -10.32
C SER A 51 9.30 0.64 -9.70
N TYR A 52 8.78 1.14 -8.59
CA TYR A 52 9.27 2.37 -7.98
C TYR A 52 10.66 2.15 -7.36
N ARG A 53 11.60 3.05 -7.69
CA ARG A 53 13.02 2.84 -7.40
C ARG A 53 13.40 3.42 -6.04
N VAL A 54 13.22 2.63 -4.99
CA VAL A 54 13.43 3.05 -3.60
C VAL A 54 14.52 2.27 -2.87
N PHE A 55 15.11 1.28 -3.52
CA PHE A 55 16.20 0.50 -2.95
C PHE A 55 17.55 0.93 -3.54
N ALA A 56 18.58 0.89 -2.69
CA ALA A 56 19.92 1.31 -3.10
C ALA A 56 20.52 0.31 -4.09
N ASP A 57 21.17 0.84 -5.12
CA ASP A 57 22.06 0.08 -6.00
C ASP A 57 23.47 -0.04 -5.40
N GLU A 58 24.39 -0.63 -6.15
CA GLU A 58 25.78 -0.79 -5.71
C GLU A 58 26.49 0.53 -5.42
N ALA A 59 26.06 1.61 -6.07
CA ALA A 59 26.59 2.97 -5.84
C ALA A 59 25.90 3.70 -4.69
N GLY A 60 24.96 3.06 -4.00
CA GLY A 60 24.21 3.66 -2.90
C GLY A 60 23.07 4.58 -3.33
N LYS A 61 22.71 4.61 -4.61
CA LYS A 61 21.62 5.45 -5.13
C LYS A 61 20.31 4.69 -5.14
N MET A 62 19.20 5.38 -4.85
CA MET A 62 17.85 4.82 -5.00
C MET A 62 17.56 4.56 -6.48
N ASN A 63 17.79 3.34 -6.92
CA ASN A 63 17.71 2.97 -8.32
C ASN A 63 17.06 1.63 -8.58
N LEU A 64 16.85 0.81 -7.55
CA LEU A 64 16.27 -0.52 -7.67
C LEU A 64 14.86 -0.56 -7.10
N SER A 65 14.00 -1.33 -7.76
CA SER A 65 12.63 -1.56 -7.32
C SER A 65 12.55 -2.78 -6.38
N VAL A 66 11.38 -2.99 -5.76
CA VAL A 66 11.11 -4.20 -4.98
C VAL A 66 11.14 -5.45 -5.88
N THR A 67 10.78 -5.31 -7.16
CA THR A 67 10.90 -6.39 -8.14
C THR A 67 12.37 -6.74 -8.39
N ASP A 68 13.23 -5.74 -8.56
CA ASP A 68 14.67 -5.95 -8.78
C ASP A 68 15.33 -6.64 -7.60
N THR A 69 15.01 -6.20 -6.38
CA THR A 69 15.62 -6.73 -5.16
C THR A 69 14.97 -8.03 -4.67
N LYS A 70 13.81 -8.40 -5.23
CA LYS A 70 13.00 -9.53 -4.79
C LYS A 70 12.58 -9.43 -3.32
N GLY A 71 12.40 -8.20 -2.84
CA GLY A 71 11.91 -7.94 -1.48
C GLY A 71 10.45 -8.32 -1.34
N ALA A 72 9.99 -8.41 -0.10
CA ALA A 72 8.61 -8.75 0.21
C ALA A 72 7.69 -7.53 0.13
N LEU A 73 6.39 -7.77 -0.10
CA LEU A 73 5.33 -6.76 0.00
C LEU A 73 4.40 -7.11 1.16
N LEU A 74 4.06 -6.08 1.94
CA LEU A 74 2.96 -6.15 2.91
C LEU A 74 1.94 -5.08 2.52
N LEU A 75 0.77 -5.49 2.04
CA LEU A 75 -0.31 -4.61 1.62
C LEU A 75 -1.34 -4.47 2.75
N VAL A 76 -1.58 -3.25 3.20
CA VAL A 76 -2.49 -2.97 4.32
C VAL A 76 -3.57 -2.00 3.87
N PRO A 77 -4.87 -2.35 4.01
CA PRO A 77 -5.94 -1.43 3.65
C PRO A 77 -5.98 -0.25 4.63
N GLN A 78 -6.07 0.97 4.10
CA GLN A 78 -6.02 2.20 4.90
C GLN A 78 -6.89 3.28 4.27
N PHE A 79 -8.21 3.27 4.51
CA PHE A 79 -9.14 4.21 3.90
C PHE A 79 -8.92 5.65 4.39
N THR A 80 -8.34 5.85 5.56
CA THR A 80 -8.13 7.19 6.13
C THR A 80 -7.13 8.04 5.35
N LEU A 81 -6.35 7.44 4.44
CA LEU A 81 -5.46 8.21 3.56
C LEU A 81 -6.23 9.15 2.63
N ALA A 82 -7.47 8.83 2.29
CA ALA A 82 -8.31 9.67 1.44
C ALA A 82 -9.02 10.79 2.21
N ALA A 83 -8.81 10.90 3.51
CA ALA A 83 -9.49 11.90 4.32
C ALA A 83 -9.20 13.33 3.83
N ASP A 84 -10.25 14.14 3.74
CA ASP A 84 -10.12 15.57 3.57
C ASP A 84 -9.83 16.20 4.93
N THR A 85 -8.66 16.79 5.07
CA THR A 85 -8.17 17.41 6.30
C THR A 85 -8.03 18.93 6.18
N LYS A 86 -8.59 19.53 5.11
CA LYS A 86 -8.35 20.93 4.76
C LYS A 86 -8.98 21.93 5.72
N SER A 87 -10.07 21.57 6.39
CA SER A 87 -10.74 22.48 7.30
C SER A 87 -11.03 21.83 8.64
N GLY A 88 -10.86 22.60 9.73
CA GLY A 88 -11.14 22.14 11.08
C GLY A 88 -10.19 21.03 11.55
N THR A 89 -10.64 20.29 12.55
CA THR A 89 -9.85 19.23 13.21
C THR A 89 -10.52 17.87 13.14
N ARG A 90 -11.61 17.76 12.39
CA ARG A 90 -12.32 16.49 12.16
C ARG A 90 -12.14 16.08 10.71
N PRO A 91 -11.54 14.89 10.44
CA PRO A 91 -11.37 14.44 9.06
C PRO A 91 -12.71 14.14 8.41
N SER A 92 -12.83 14.43 7.12
CA SER A 92 -13.97 14.01 6.31
C SER A 92 -13.54 12.85 5.40
N PHE A 93 -14.29 11.76 5.42
CA PHE A 93 -13.99 10.58 4.60
C PHE A 93 -14.80 10.54 3.30
N THR A 94 -15.43 11.66 2.93
CA THR A 94 -16.19 11.77 1.67
C THR A 94 -15.38 11.34 0.43
N PRO A 95 -14.07 11.65 0.31
CA PRO A 95 -13.30 11.22 -0.86
C PRO A 95 -12.97 9.73 -0.92
N ALA A 96 -13.13 9.00 0.19
CA ALA A 96 -12.86 7.56 0.20
C ALA A 96 -13.93 6.79 -0.59
N ALA A 97 -13.54 5.67 -1.20
CA ALA A 97 -14.49 4.74 -1.81
C ALA A 97 -15.46 4.19 -0.76
N ALA A 98 -16.67 3.84 -1.17
CA ALA A 98 -17.60 3.12 -0.31
C ALA A 98 -16.95 1.81 0.17
N PRO A 99 -17.29 1.31 1.39
CA PRO A 99 -16.62 0.14 1.95
C PRO A 99 -16.59 -1.10 1.04
N ASP A 100 -17.69 -1.40 0.34
CA ASP A 100 -17.75 -2.55 -0.57
C ASP A 100 -16.81 -2.38 -1.77
N ASP A 101 -16.75 -1.19 -2.34
CA ASP A 101 -15.82 -0.87 -3.43
C ASP A 101 -14.37 -0.92 -2.93
N GLY A 102 -14.11 -0.39 -1.76
CA GLY A 102 -12.78 -0.43 -1.14
C GLY A 102 -12.30 -1.86 -0.94
N ARG A 103 -13.16 -2.74 -0.43
CA ARG A 103 -12.85 -4.17 -0.25
C ARG A 103 -12.58 -4.84 -1.58
N ARG A 104 -13.43 -4.62 -2.56
CA ARG A 104 -13.29 -5.21 -3.90
C ARG A 104 -11.97 -4.82 -4.56
N LEU A 105 -11.63 -3.54 -4.50
CA LEU A 105 -10.39 -3.03 -5.11
C LEU A 105 -9.14 -3.48 -4.34
N PHE A 106 -9.22 -3.55 -3.02
CA PHE A 106 -8.12 -4.10 -2.22
C PHE A 106 -7.90 -5.59 -2.54
N ASP A 107 -8.94 -6.38 -2.59
CA ASP A 107 -8.85 -7.81 -2.95
C ASP A 107 -8.29 -7.98 -4.37
N HIS A 108 -8.69 -7.11 -5.30
CA HIS A 108 -8.17 -7.10 -6.67
C HIS A 108 -6.66 -6.83 -6.69
N ILE A 109 -6.20 -5.78 -6.01
CA ILE A 109 -4.77 -5.44 -6.01
C ILE A 109 -3.92 -6.54 -5.35
N VAL A 110 -4.43 -7.17 -4.29
CA VAL A 110 -3.76 -8.30 -3.63
C VAL A 110 -3.62 -9.49 -4.59
N ARG A 111 -4.71 -9.86 -5.26
CA ARG A 111 -4.70 -10.97 -6.23
C ARG A 111 -3.70 -10.70 -7.35
N ARG A 112 -3.74 -9.49 -7.92
CA ARG A 112 -2.82 -9.10 -9.01
C ARG A 112 -1.37 -9.04 -8.54
N ALA A 113 -1.14 -8.57 -7.31
CA ALA A 113 0.20 -8.56 -6.74
C ALA A 113 0.77 -9.98 -6.62
N ARG A 114 -0.03 -10.93 -6.15
CA ARG A 114 0.38 -12.33 -6.03
C ARG A 114 0.68 -13.00 -7.36
N GLU A 115 0.04 -12.56 -8.43
CA GLU A 115 0.36 -13.05 -9.80
C GLU A 115 1.70 -12.53 -10.31
N ARG A 116 2.16 -11.39 -9.81
CA ARG A 116 3.32 -10.66 -10.36
C ARG A 116 4.53 -10.64 -9.43
N HIS A 117 4.36 -10.99 -8.16
CA HIS A 117 5.40 -10.86 -7.14
C HIS A 117 5.38 -12.07 -6.22
N ALA A 118 6.57 -12.57 -5.82
CA ALA A 118 6.68 -13.86 -5.15
C ALA A 118 6.18 -13.82 -3.69
N VAL A 119 6.55 -12.78 -2.93
CA VAL A 119 6.22 -12.71 -1.50
C VAL A 119 5.30 -11.53 -1.27
N VAL A 120 4.01 -11.82 -1.08
CA VAL A 120 2.96 -10.82 -0.81
C VAL A 120 2.18 -11.27 0.42
N GLU A 121 2.29 -10.46 1.47
CA GLU A 121 1.52 -10.59 2.70
C GLU A 121 0.53 -9.45 2.80
N THR A 122 -0.51 -9.61 3.61
CA THR A 122 -1.58 -8.62 3.71
C THR A 122 -2.01 -8.39 5.14
N GLY A 123 -2.56 -7.18 5.39
CA GLY A 123 -3.47 -6.95 6.50
C GLY A 123 -4.85 -7.53 6.19
N GLN A 124 -5.83 -7.17 7.00
CA GLN A 124 -7.19 -7.68 6.89
C GLN A 124 -8.17 -6.52 6.76
N PHE A 125 -8.88 -6.47 5.63
CA PHE A 125 -9.84 -5.39 5.36
C PHE A 125 -10.95 -5.37 6.42
N GLY A 126 -11.21 -4.17 6.95
CA GLY A 126 -12.26 -3.93 7.94
C GLY A 126 -11.91 -4.34 9.36
N ALA A 127 -10.75 -4.95 9.61
CA ALA A 127 -10.32 -5.32 10.94
C ALA A 127 -9.66 -4.16 11.68
N TYR A 128 -9.70 -4.21 13.00
CA TYR A 128 -8.87 -3.36 13.84
C TYR A 128 -7.46 -3.97 13.92
N MET A 129 -6.50 -3.29 13.30
CA MET A 129 -5.15 -3.82 13.13
C MET A 129 -4.12 -3.05 13.94
N GLN A 130 -3.11 -3.77 14.44
CA GLN A 130 -1.87 -3.18 14.91
C GLN A 130 -0.84 -3.39 13.82
N VAL A 131 -0.35 -2.29 13.24
CA VAL A 131 0.64 -2.32 12.16
C VAL A 131 1.98 -1.88 12.72
N SER A 132 2.97 -2.76 12.66
CA SER A 132 4.33 -2.51 13.17
C SER A 132 5.31 -2.54 12.01
N LEU A 133 6.28 -1.64 12.01
CA LEU A 133 7.31 -1.62 10.98
C LEU A 133 8.58 -0.93 11.48
N THR A 134 9.70 -1.29 10.87
CA THR A 134 10.92 -0.51 10.96
C THR A 134 11.18 0.12 9.60
N ASN A 135 10.99 1.45 9.52
CA ASN A 135 11.23 2.18 8.28
C ASN A 135 12.73 2.37 8.10
N ASP A 136 13.23 1.79 7.02
CA ASP A 136 14.66 1.77 6.71
C ASP A 136 15.04 3.02 5.93
N GLY A 137 15.69 3.95 6.65
CA GLY A 137 16.17 5.17 6.03
C GLY A 137 15.97 6.46 6.84
N PRO A 138 14.78 6.94 7.20
CA PRO A 138 13.47 6.54 6.73
C PRO A 138 13.25 6.84 5.24
N VAL A 139 12.46 6.02 4.57
CA VAL A 139 12.09 6.20 3.16
C VAL A 139 10.59 5.96 3.02
N THR A 140 9.87 7.00 2.67
CA THR A 140 8.40 7.00 2.62
C THR A 140 7.95 7.84 1.43
N PHE A 141 7.11 7.26 0.56
CA PHE A 141 6.59 7.94 -0.63
C PHE A 141 5.08 7.80 -0.73
N TRP A 142 4.46 8.86 -1.22
CA TRP A 142 3.05 8.90 -1.56
C TRP A 142 2.90 8.74 -3.06
N LEU A 143 2.19 7.68 -3.49
CA LEU A 143 1.83 7.46 -4.88
C LEU A 143 0.32 7.62 -5.04
N GLN A 144 -0.11 8.25 -6.13
CA GLN A 144 -1.53 8.40 -6.41
C GLN A 144 -1.80 8.22 -7.89
N VAL A 145 -2.85 7.46 -8.20
CA VAL A 145 -3.40 7.31 -9.54
C VAL A 145 -4.84 7.80 -9.48
N ASN A 146 -5.16 8.83 -10.27
CA ASN A 146 -6.51 9.37 -10.32
C ASN A 146 -7.30 8.70 -11.44
N PRO A 147 -8.65 8.54 -11.27
CA PRO A 147 -9.52 8.11 -12.36
C PRO A 147 -9.38 9.03 -13.56
N VAL A 148 -9.41 8.45 -14.76
CA VAL A 148 -9.43 9.26 -15.98
C VAL A 148 -10.79 9.92 -16.11
N ALA A 149 -10.79 11.24 -16.25
CA ALA A 149 -12.03 11.99 -16.51
C ALA A 149 -12.63 11.56 -17.86
N ASN A 150 -13.94 11.22 -17.83
CA ASN A 150 -14.70 10.94 -19.06
C ASN A 150 -15.12 12.25 -19.74
#